data_e8a5cc989fb4211811f37befeae82863
#
_entry.id   e8a5cc989fb4211811f37befeae82863
#
_cell.length_a   1.000
_cell.length_b   1.000
_cell.length_c   1.000
_cell.angle_alpha   90.00
_cell.angle_beta   90.00
_cell.angle_gamma   90.00
#
_symmetry.space_group_name_H-M   'P 1'
#
loop_
_entity.id
_entity.type
_entity.pdbx_description
1 polymer ?
#
loop_
_entity_poly.entity_id
_entity_poly.type
_entity_poly.pdbx_seq_one_letter_code
_entity_poly.pdbx_strand_id
1 'polypeptide(L)'
;MNKRRRKRKLKKSVKITLVLLLVIGLLSYPTYKLLTKEKTPNNEIKPNTEEKKEHYELSLIAVGDNLIHSSVYKDANKHANYNGYDFKPMITNIKEIVSNYDIGYYNQETILGGTELGLKDYPTFNSPYEAGDAMIDAGFNLVSLATNHTMDSGKKAVENSCKYWNSKENILTAGSYCSEEERNEIKIKEKNNITYTMLNYTYGTNGMKVPNDYLVNVWPTDIDNINNPEKDTKYQEYKKQVKQDVEKVRDKVDVLIVAMHWGVEYTHDPTEYEKDMASYLASLGVDLIIGTHPHVIQPVTWIDNTLVIYSLGNFLSAQYQNQSTCTNYKCTTGLMASLKIEKDIKGKEKSIKITNVENELIYNYYNQSTWRGFKVIPFSNPEIKTYLPSYKSVYNTYKEVVQRLDSNMYVKETVE
;
A
#
# COMPACT_ATOMS: atom_id res chain seq x y z
N MET A 1 -87.31 10.76 69.00
CA MET A 1 -87.11 11.26 67.63
C MET A 1 -85.81 10.71 66.95
N ASN A 2 -85.06 9.83 67.54
CA ASN A 2 -83.73 9.46 66.99
C ASN A 2 -83.62 8.13 66.18
N LYS A 3 -84.61 7.25 66.21
CA LYS A 3 -84.55 5.90 65.48
C LYS A 3 -84.86 5.99 64.01
N ARG A 4 -85.60 6.98 63.50
CA ARG A 4 -85.89 7.07 62.03
C ARG A 4 -84.81 7.67 61.19
N ARG A 5 -83.94 8.57 61.75
CA ARG A 5 -82.78 9.16 61.02
C ARG A 5 -81.62 8.15 60.83
N ARG A 6 -81.38 7.28 61.85
CA ARG A 6 -80.31 6.26 61.72
C ARG A 6 -80.62 5.19 60.63
N LYS A 7 -81.86 4.73 60.51
CA LYS A 7 -82.23 3.79 59.47
C LYS A 7 -82.15 4.37 58.08
N ARG A 8 -82.41 5.63 57.82
CA ARG A 8 -82.23 6.27 56.50
C ARG A 8 -80.79 6.49 56.15
N LYS A 9 -79.86 6.79 57.06
CA LYS A 9 -78.43 6.89 56.77
C LYS A 9 -77.79 5.59 56.42
N LEU A 10 -78.12 4.50 57.10
CA LEU A 10 -77.62 3.17 56.79
C LEU A 10 -78.06 2.71 55.39
N LYS A 11 -79.29 2.89 55.00
CA LYS A 11 -79.79 2.53 53.67
C LYS A 11 -79.11 3.31 52.53
N LYS A 12 -78.77 4.59 52.77
CA LYS A 12 -78.10 5.41 51.76
C LYS A 12 -76.61 4.99 51.56
N SER A 13 -75.91 4.71 52.68
CA SER A 13 -74.52 4.25 52.61
C SER A 13 -74.42 2.87 52.00
N VAL A 14 -75.29 1.91 52.29
CA VAL A 14 -75.34 0.56 51.67
C VAL A 14 -75.62 0.67 50.19
N LYS A 15 -76.52 1.57 49.77
CA LYS A 15 -76.75 1.79 48.32
C LYS A 15 -75.53 2.36 47.59
N ILE A 16 -74.84 3.30 48.25
CA ILE A 16 -73.59 3.90 47.67
C ILE A 16 -72.49 2.87 47.61
N THR A 17 -72.36 1.99 48.62
CA THR A 17 -71.37 0.90 48.61
C THR A 17 -71.67 -0.13 47.55
N LEU A 18 -72.94 -0.51 47.32
CA LEU A 18 -73.35 -1.43 46.25
C LEU A 18 -73.12 -0.82 44.86
N VAL A 19 -73.38 0.46 44.66
CA VAL A 19 -73.11 1.15 43.39
C VAL A 19 -71.63 1.25 43.14
N LEU A 20 -70.82 1.56 44.15
CA LEU A 20 -69.34 1.56 44.04
C LEU A 20 -68.77 0.19 43.70
N LEU A 21 -69.28 -0.91 44.27
CA LEU A 21 -68.88 -2.26 43.96
C LEU A 21 -69.27 -2.67 42.52
N LEU A 22 -70.45 -2.22 42.04
CA LEU A 22 -70.87 -2.45 40.65
C LEU A 22 -70.03 -1.67 39.64
N VAL A 23 -69.65 -0.43 39.95
CA VAL A 23 -68.77 0.39 39.12
C VAL A 23 -67.35 -0.19 39.10
N ILE A 24 -66.82 -0.67 40.22
CA ILE A 24 -65.53 -1.36 40.31
C ILE A 24 -65.57 -2.67 39.49
N GLY A 25 -66.66 -3.42 39.60
CA GLY A 25 -66.85 -4.66 38.81
C GLY A 25 -66.95 -4.43 37.27
N LEU A 26 -67.60 -3.32 36.88
CA LEU A 26 -67.71 -2.90 35.48
C LEU A 26 -66.40 -2.37 34.90
N LEU A 27 -65.58 -1.71 35.72
CA LEU A 27 -64.25 -1.19 35.32
C LEU A 27 -63.17 -2.29 35.36
N SER A 28 -63.30 -3.32 36.21
CA SER A 28 -62.35 -4.44 36.28
C SER A 28 -62.56 -5.53 35.22
N TYR A 29 -63.74 -5.62 34.67
CA TYR A 29 -64.06 -6.63 33.63
C TYR A 29 -63.27 -6.40 32.32
N PRO A 30 -63.18 -5.19 31.77
CA PRO A 30 -62.34 -4.97 30.60
C PRO A 30 -60.85 -5.14 30.90
N THR A 31 -60.39 -4.77 32.12
CA THR A 31 -58.97 -4.97 32.50
C THR A 31 -58.64 -6.45 32.72
N TYR A 32 -59.57 -7.25 33.28
CA TYR A 32 -59.43 -8.69 33.41
C TYR A 32 -59.37 -9.35 32.01
N LYS A 33 -60.23 -8.93 31.08
CA LYS A 33 -60.22 -9.44 29.69
C LYS A 33 -59.00 -9.04 28.90
N LEU A 34 -58.33 -7.90 29.24
CA LEU A 34 -57.04 -7.53 28.68
C LEU A 34 -55.88 -8.34 29.29
N LEU A 35 -56.00 -8.73 30.58
CA LEU A 35 -54.95 -9.50 31.26
C LEU A 35 -55.06 -11.03 31.01
N THR A 36 -56.24 -11.52 30.63
CA THR A 36 -56.49 -12.95 30.33
C THR A 36 -56.55 -13.26 28.84
N LYS A 37 -56.21 -12.32 27.93
CA LYS A 37 -55.89 -12.70 26.57
C LYS A 37 -54.70 -13.62 26.66
N GLU A 38 -54.94 -14.92 26.56
CA GLU A 38 -53.89 -15.88 26.24
C GLU A 38 -53.06 -15.30 25.08
N LYS A 39 -51.81 -15.07 25.35
CA LYS A 39 -50.84 -14.88 24.29
C LYS A 39 -50.84 -16.19 23.49
N THR A 40 -51.64 -16.28 22.44
CA THR A 40 -51.30 -17.18 21.37
C THR A 40 -49.84 -16.90 21.08
N PRO A 41 -48.95 -17.87 21.09
CA PRO A 41 -47.59 -17.63 20.62
C PRO A 41 -47.74 -17.19 19.15
N ASN A 42 -47.59 -15.89 18.93
CA ASN A 42 -47.33 -15.39 17.60
C ASN A 42 -45.98 -16.03 17.25
N ASN A 43 -46.02 -17.19 16.63
CA ASN A 43 -44.94 -17.63 15.80
C ASN A 43 -44.87 -16.66 14.60
N GLU A 44 -44.56 -15.39 14.86
CA GLU A 44 -43.81 -14.60 13.90
C GLU A 44 -42.51 -15.37 13.74
N ILE A 45 -42.46 -16.24 12.75
CA ILE A 45 -41.26 -16.63 12.09
C ILE A 45 -40.69 -15.30 11.65
N LYS A 46 -39.82 -14.69 12.51
CA LYS A 46 -38.90 -13.66 12.04
C LYS A 46 -38.23 -14.34 10.85
N PRO A 47 -38.33 -13.79 9.64
CA PRO A 47 -37.56 -14.35 8.56
C PRO A 47 -36.13 -14.41 9.10
N ASN A 48 -35.58 -15.60 9.14
CA ASN A 48 -34.18 -15.83 9.38
C ASN A 48 -33.51 -15.25 8.14
N THR A 49 -33.40 -13.91 8.12
CA THR A 49 -32.53 -13.22 7.15
C THR A 49 -31.14 -13.60 7.61
N GLU A 50 -30.66 -14.74 7.12
CA GLU A 50 -29.24 -15.01 7.13
C GLU A 50 -28.58 -13.74 6.58
N GLU A 51 -27.82 -13.05 7.41
CA GLU A 51 -27.09 -11.86 6.98
C GLU A 51 -26.22 -12.28 5.80
N LYS A 52 -26.49 -11.68 4.66
CA LYS A 52 -25.73 -11.93 3.43
C LYS A 52 -24.25 -11.71 3.73
N LYS A 53 -23.47 -12.76 3.55
CA LYS A 53 -22.01 -12.70 3.65
C LYS A 53 -21.46 -12.55 2.24
N GLU A 54 -20.59 -11.56 2.06
CA GLU A 54 -19.86 -11.35 0.81
C GLU A 54 -18.38 -11.36 1.13
N HIS A 55 -17.59 -12.02 0.28
CA HIS A 55 -16.15 -12.13 0.38
C HIS A 55 -15.52 -11.76 -0.97
N TYR A 56 -14.51 -10.90 -0.93
CA TYR A 56 -13.77 -10.44 -2.10
C TYR A 56 -12.28 -10.53 -1.84
N GLU A 57 -11.52 -10.89 -2.87
CA GLU A 57 -10.06 -10.98 -2.81
C GLU A 57 -9.41 -10.11 -3.90
N LEU A 58 -8.27 -9.53 -3.57
CA LEU A 58 -7.41 -8.76 -4.46
C LEU A 58 -5.96 -9.16 -4.21
N SER A 59 -5.24 -9.56 -5.24
CA SER A 59 -3.84 -9.95 -5.15
C SER A 59 -2.92 -8.79 -5.54
N LEU A 60 -1.84 -8.60 -4.76
CA LEU A 60 -0.83 -7.58 -5.02
C LEU A 60 0.57 -8.20 -5.01
N ILE A 61 1.42 -7.76 -5.95
CA ILE A 61 2.84 -8.06 -5.99
C ILE A 61 3.62 -6.77 -6.15
N ALA A 62 4.74 -6.63 -5.44
CA ALA A 62 5.54 -5.42 -5.40
C ALA A 62 7.03 -5.73 -5.63
N VAL A 63 7.69 -4.90 -6.43
CA VAL A 63 9.15 -4.90 -6.62
C VAL A 63 9.71 -3.50 -6.40
N GLY A 64 11.03 -3.39 -6.19
CA GLY A 64 11.69 -2.16 -5.79
C GLY A 64 12.11 -1.24 -6.94
N ASP A 65 13.33 -0.72 -6.85
CA ASP A 65 13.83 0.40 -7.63
C ASP A 65 14.15 0.00 -9.08
N ASN A 66 13.40 0.59 -10.02
CA ASN A 66 13.69 0.56 -11.44
C ASN A 66 14.62 1.74 -11.77
N LEU A 67 15.93 1.49 -11.60
CA LEU A 67 17.02 2.50 -11.66
C LEU A 67 17.78 2.34 -12.97
N ILE A 68 17.38 3.08 -14.00
CA ILE A 68 17.84 2.90 -15.38
C ILE A 68 19.16 3.64 -15.65
N HIS A 69 20.26 2.99 -15.34
CA HIS A 69 21.61 3.44 -15.70
C HIS A 69 21.87 3.38 -17.22
N SER A 70 22.91 4.06 -17.67
CA SER A 70 23.25 4.09 -19.10
C SER A 70 23.55 2.71 -19.69
N SER A 71 24.14 1.81 -18.91
CA SER A 71 24.39 0.44 -19.36
C SER A 71 23.08 -0.34 -19.57
N VAL A 72 22.05 -0.10 -18.75
CA VAL A 72 20.74 -0.73 -18.88
C VAL A 72 20.06 -0.28 -20.18
N TYR A 73 19.91 1.04 -20.42
CA TYR A 73 19.27 1.50 -21.65
C TYR A 73 20.10 1.22 -22.92
N LYS A 74 21.44 1.17 -22.83
CA LYS A 74 22.28 0.74 -23.96
C LYS A 74 22.13 -0.74 -24.30
N ASP A 75 21.85 -1.59 -23.30
CA ASP A 75 21.53 -3.02 -23.52
C ASP A 75 20.12 -3.16 -24.12
N ALA A 76 19.15 -2.40 -23.63
CA ALA A 76 17.80 -2.32 -24.21
C ALA A 76 17.81 -1.83 -25.68
N ASN A 77 18.67 -0.85 -26.01
CA ASN A 77 18.85 -0.40 -27.39
C ASN A 77 19.41 -1.50 -28.30
N LYS A 78 20.33 -2.31 -27.78
CA LYS A 78 20.83 -3.49 -28.51
C LYS A 78 19.72 -4.53 -28.73
N HIS A 79 18.86 -4.79 -27.74
CA HIS A 79 17.71 -5.70 -27.90
C HIS A 79 16.74 -5.21 -28.97
N ALA A 80 16.58 -3.92 -29.13
CA ALA A 80 15.79 -3.28 -30.19
C ALA A 80 16.52 -3.18 -31.55
N ASN A 81 17.66 -3.86 -31.72
CA ASN A 81 18.50 -3.76 -32.92
C ASN A 81 18.88 -2.32 -33.26
N TYR A 82 19.17 -1.50 -32.24
CA TYR A 82 19.53 -0.07 -32.31
C TYR A 82 18.43 0.85 -32.87
N ASN A 83 17.16 0.38 -32.87
CA ASN A 83 16.00 1.14 -33.29
C ASN A 83 15.04 1.31 -32.10
N GLY A 84 15.30 2.29 -31.22
CA GLY A 84 14.61 2.48 -29.96
C GLY A 84 15.17 1.63 -28.80
N TYR A 85 14.33 1.21 -27.86
CA TYR A 85 14.75 0.49 -26.66
C TYR A 85 13.77 -0.63 -26.34
N ASP A 86 14.28 -1.84 -26.07
CA ASP A 86 13.49 -2.99 -25.63
C ASP A 86 14.01 -3.53 -24.29
N PHE A 87 13.32 -3.23 -23.22
CA PHE A 87 13.64 -3.71 -21.86
C PHE A 87 12.96 -5.03 -21.50
N LYS A 88 12.00 -5.52 -22.32
CA LYS A 88 11.20 -6.72 -22.03
C LYS A 88 12.05 -7.98 -21.82
N PRO A 89 13.14 -8.23 -22.58
CA PRO A 89 13.98 -9.40 -22.36
C PRO A 89 14.64 -9.45 -20.97
N MET A 90 14.85 -8.29 -20.32
CA MET A 90 15.48 -8.18 -19.00
C MET A 90 14.57 -8.67 -17.87
N ILE A 91 13.25 -8.61 -18.06
CA ILE A 91 12.24 -8.88 -17.04
C ILE A 91 11.28 -10.03 -17.42
N THR A 92 11.65 -10.87 -18.40
CA THR A 92 10.80 -11.96 -18.87
C THR A 92 10.37 -12.91 -17.75
N ASN A 93 11.30 -13.31 -16.87
CA ASN A 93 10.99 -14.19 -15.74
C ASN A 93 10.01 -13.55 -14.74
N ILE A 94 10.04 -12.24 -14.65
CA ILE A 94 9.15 -11.48 -13.73
C ILE A 94 7.75 -11.33 -14.35
N LYS A 95 7.67 -11.10 -15.67
CA LYS A 95 6.40 -11.01 -16.38
C LYS A 95 5.52 -12.25 -16.16
N GLU A 96 6.10 -13.45 -16.22
CA GLU A 96 5.39 -14.70 -16.01
C GLU A 96 4.76 -14.79 -14.61
N ILE A 97 5.35 -14.11 -13.62
CA ILE A 97 4.85 -14.08 -12.25
C ILE A 97 3.82 -12.94 -12.07
N VAL A 98 4.21 -11.71 -12.41
CA VAL A 98 3.41 -10.49 -12.16
C VAL A 98 2.08 -10.52 -12.89
N SER A 99 2.03 -11.09 -14.11
CA SER A 99 0.80 -11.21 -14.90
C SER A 99 -0.32 -12.03 -14.22
N ASN A 100 -0.02 -12.76 -13.16
CA ASN A 100 -1.00 -13.51 -12.36
C ASN A 100 -1.58 -12.73 -11.18
N TYR A 101 -1.18 -11.47 -10.98
CA TYR A 101 -1.65 -10.62 -9.90
C TYR A 101 -2.56 -9.50 -10.41
N ASP A 102 -3.51 -9.07 -9.59
CA ASP A 102 -4.44 -7.97 -9.92
C ASP A 102 -3.73 -6.61 -9.89
N ILE A 103 -2.79 -6.44 -8.94
CA ILE A 103 -1.97 -5.23 -8.78
C ILE A 103 -0.50 -5.61 -8.83
N GLY A 104 0.23 -5.04 -9.79
CA GLY A 104 1.68 -5.05 -9.84
C GLY A 104 2.23 -3.67 -9.49
N TYR A 105 2.97 -3.56 -8.38
CA TYR A 105 3.63 -2.34 -7.94
C TYR A 105 5.11 -2.35 -8.27
N TYR A 106 5.65 -1.19 -8.69
CA TYR A 106 7.09 -0.91 -8.72
C TYR A 106 7.42 0.56 -8.47
N ASN A 107 8.64 0.85 -8.07
CA ASN A 107 9.17 2.21 -7.97
C ASN A 107 9.89 2.60 -9.27
N GLN A 108 9.36 3.59 -10.00
CA GLN A 108 10.08 4.18 -11.13
C GLN A 108 11.03 5.25 -10.61
N GLU A 109 12.26 4.84 -10.31
CA GLU A 109 13.20 5.72 -9.64
C GLU A 109 13.76 6.80 -10.55
N THR A 110 14.25 6.42 -11.73
CA THR A 110 14.77 7.37 -12.71
C THR A 110 13.66 7.99 -13.54
N ILE A 111 13.66 9.32 -13.66
CA ILE A 111 12.62 10.05 -14.39
C ILE A 111 12.52 9.58 -15.85
N LEU A 112 11.31 9.31 -16.32
CA LEU A 112 11.02 9.03 -17.73
C LEU A 112 10.77 10.34 -18.47
N GLY A 113 11.82 11.13 -18.68
CA GLY A 113 11.73 12.41 -19.38
C GLY A 113 11.75 12.32 -20.90
N GLY A 114 12.02 11.10 -21.44
CA GLY A 114 12.06 10.83 -22.86
C GLY A 114 13.41 11.10 -23.53
N THR A 115 13.57 10.51 -24.73
CA THR A 115 14.80 10.62 -25.54
C THR A 115 15.02 12.02 -26.10
N GLU A 116 13.96 12.79 -26.26
CA GLU A 116 13.97 14.16 -26.78
C GLU A 116 14.72 15.16 -25.87
N LEU A 117 14.88 14.85 -24.58
CA LEU A 117 15.68 15.62 -23.63
C LEU A 117 17.12 15.13 -23.53
N GLY A 118 17.47 14.09 -24.28
CA GLY A 118 18.75 13.39 -24.16
C GLY A 118 18.78 12.48 -22.92
N LEU A 119 19.14 11.22 -23.12
CA LEU A 119 19.27 10.25 -22.03
C LEU A 119 20.51 10.58 -21.18
N LYS A 120 20.39 10.38 -19.87
CA LYS A 120 21.43 10.66 -18.90
C LYS A 120 21.64 9.50 -17.93
N ASP A 121 22.81 9.47 -17.33
CA ASP A 121 23.25 8.47 -16.34
C ASP A 121 23.57 9.16 -15.01
N TYR A 122 23.99 8.39 -14.02
CA TYR A 122 24.45 8.90 -12.73
C TYR A 122 25.42 10.11 -12.92
N PRO A 123 25.32 11.18 -12.13
CA PRO A 123 24.45 11.34 -10.95
C PRO A 123 23.06 11.96 -11.24
N THR A 124 22.76 12.34 -12.48
CA THR A 124 21.48 12.94 -12.88
C THR A 124 20.89 12.16 -14.03
N PHE A 125 19.80 11.43 -13.76
CA PHE A 125 19.21 10.52 -14.74
C PHE A 125 18.21 11.20 -15.67
N ASN A 126 18.04 10.60 -16.84
CA ASN A 126 16.89 10.74 -17.72
C ASN A 126 16.75 9.46 -18.54
N SER A 127 15.59 8.85 -18.51
CA SER A 127 15.32 7.52 -19.08
C SER A 127 14.31 7.59 -20.23
N PRO A 128 14.35 6.63 -21.17
CA PRO A 128 13.39 6.52 -22.26
C PRO A 128 12.04 5.96 -21.74
N TYR A 129 10.95 6.32 -22.41
CA TYR A 129 9.58 5.88 -22.04
C TYR A 129 9.40 4.36 -22.13
N GLU A 130 10.13 3.69 -23.01
CA GLU A 130 10.07 2.24 -23.22
C GLU A 130 10.44 1.44 -21.96
N ALA A 131 11.16 2.06 -21.00
CA ALA A 131 11.39 1.43 -19.70
C ALA A 131 10.05 1.26 -18.93
N GLY A 132 9.19 2.26 -18.96
CA GLY A 132 7.83 2.16 -18.41
C GLY A 132 6.93 1.24 -19.22
N ASP A 133 7.03 1.28 -20.55
CA ASP A 133 6.23 0.40 -21.43
C ASP A 133 6.53 -1.09 -21.18
N ALA A 134 7.80 -1.44 -20.90
CA ALA A 134 8.16 -2.81 -20.57
C ALA A 134 7.59 -3.26 -19.22
N MET A 135 7.53 -2.37 -18.23
CA MET A 135 6.92 -2.66 -16.92
C MET A 135 5.41 -2.85 -17.07
N ILE A 136 4.74 -2.00 -17.85
CA ILE A 136 3.29 -2.13 -18.14
C ILE A 136 3.03 -3.46 -18.86
N ASP A 137 3.84 -3.81 -19.86
CA ASP A 137 3.74 -5.09 -20.60
C ASP A 137 3.94 -6.32 -19.68
N ALA A 138 4.72 -6.17 -18.61
CA ALA A 138 4.90 -7.22 -17.60
C ALA A 138 3.72 -7.34 -16.61
N GLY A 139 2.76 -6.41 -16.62
CA GLY A 139 1.59 -6.43 -15.75
C GLY A 139 1.61 -5.42 -14.60
N PHE A 140 2.64 -4.60 -14.50
CA PHE A 140 2.70 -3.56 -13.48
C PHE A 140 1.72 -2.43 -13.79
N ASN A 141 0.92 -2.04 -12.80
CA ASN A 141 -0.17 -1.07 -12.95
C ASN A 141 -0.29 -0.09 -11.77
N LEU A 142 0.60 -0.16 -10.80
CA LEU A 142 0.70 0.74 -9.65
C LEU A 142 2.16 1.23 -9.54
N VAL A 143 2.39 2.54 -9.69
CA VAL A 143 3.73 3.10 -9.86
C VAL A 143 3.98 4.28 -8.94
N SER A 144 5.02 4.22 -8.11
CA SER A 144 5.51 5.37 -7.35
C SER A 144 6.49 6.19 -8.19
N LEU A 145 6.35 7.52 -8.15
CA LEU A 145 7.08 8.48 -8.98
C LEU A 145 7.82 9.56 -8.16
N ALA A 146 7.54 9.70 -6.85
CA ALA A 146 8.30 10.59 -5.99
C ALA A 146 9.57 9.87 -5.51
N THR A 147 10.69 10.25 -6.07
CA THR A 147 12.03 9.73 -5.76
C THR A 147 13.03 10.88 -5.68
N ASN A 148 14.23 10.61 -5.16
CA ASN A 148 15.32 11.59 -5.16
C ASN A 148 15.77 11.96 -6.59
N HIS A 149 15.47 11.13 -7.61
CA HIS A 149 15.79 11.33 -9.02
C HIS A 149 14.65 11.95 -9.86
N THR A 150 13.51 12.29 -9.25
CA THR A 150 12.38 12.88 -9.98
C THR A 150 12.73 14.20 -10.65
N MET A 151 13.60 15.03 -10.03
CA MET A 151 13.96 16.35 -10.52
C MET A 151 15.26 16.40 -11.32
N ASP A 152 15.96 15.30 -11.55
CA ASP A 152 17.31 15.24 -12.16
C ASP A 152 17.43 15.93 -13.51
N SER A 153 16.39 15.90 -14.31
CA SER A 153 16.35 16.57 -15.62
C SER A 153 15.38 17.76 -15.66
N GLY A 154 15.04 18.28 -14.45
CA GLY A 154 14.29 19.51 -14.25
C GLY A 154 12.80 19.38 -14.57
N LYS A 155 12.09 20.50 -14.42
CA LYS A 155 10.62 20.58 -14.60
C LYS A 155 10.15 19.98 -15.93
N LYS A 156 10.88 20.20 -17.02
CA LYS A 156 10.49 19.70 -18.35
C LYS A 156 10.43 18.17 -18.40
N ALA A 157 11.38 17.49 -17.75
CA ALA A 157 11.37 16.04 -17.67
C ALA A 157 10.19 15.53 -16.84
N VAL A 158 9.85 16.22 -15.73
CA VAL A 158 8.65 15.90 -14.93
C VAL A 158 7.37 16.08 -15.76
N GLU A 159 7.24 17.18 -16.50
CA GLU A 159 6.09 17.41 -17.40
C GLU A 159 5.97 16.33 -18.48
N ASN A 160 7.09 15.90 -19.05
CA ASN A 160 7.12 14.84 -20.04
C ASN A 160 6.70 13.48 -19.43
N SER A 161 7.29 13.13 -18.29
CA SER A 161 6.96 11.92 -17.54
C SER A 161 5.49 11.87 -17.15
N CYS A 162 4.97 12.97 -16.61
CA CYS A 162 3.57 13.08 -16.25
C CYS A 162 2.63 12.88 -17.45
N LYS A 163 2.94 13.50 -18.60
CA LYS A 163 2.16 13.31 -19.84
C LYS A 163 2.22 11.86 -20.33
N TYR A 164 3.39 11.24 -20.24
CA TYR A 164 3.56 9.83 -20.57
C TYR A 164 2.64 8.97 -19.70
N TRP A 165 2.69 9.12 -18.37
CA TRP A 165 1.88 8.34 -17.45
C TRP A 165 0.39 8.60 -17.62
N ASN A 166 -0.02 9.83 -17.81
CA ASN A 166 -1.44 10.21 -18.04
C ASN A 166 -1.97 9.68 -19.37
N SER A 167 -1.11 9.29 -20.33
CA SER A 167 -1.51 8.63 -21.55
C SER A 167 -1.76 7.12 -21.41
N LYS A 168 -1.40 6.52 -20.25
CA LYS A 168 -1.50 5.07 -20.02
C LYS A 168 -2.81 4.72 -19.31
N GLU A 169 -3.64 3.96 -19.99
CA GLU A 169 -4.88 3.45 -19.42
C GLU A 169 -4.60 2.44 -18.30
N ASN A 170 -5.46 2.44 -17.29
CA ASN A 170 -5.43 1.50 -16.15
C ASN A 170 -4.19 1.56 -15.24
N ILE A 171 -3.29 2.51 -15.43
CA ILE A 171 -2.15 2.72 -14.52
C ILE A 171 -2.57 3.71 -13.42
N LEU A 172 -2.22 3.41 -12.18
CA LEU A 172 -2.32 4.34 -11.06
C LEU A 172 -0.91 4.80 -10.68
N THR A 173 -0.67 6.09 -10.80
CA THR A 173 0.58 6.72 -10.39
C THR A 173 0.37 7.68 -9.23
N ALA A 174 1.37 7.87 -8.39
CA ALA A 174 1.37 8.84 -7.32
C ALA A 174 2.75 9.47 -7.12
N GLY A 175 2.79 10.63 -6.49
CA GLY A 175 4.02 11.27 -6.02
C GLY A 175 4.57 12.37 -6.90
N SER A 176 4.28 12.37 -8.22
CA SER A 176 4.70 13.41 -9.16
C SER A 176 3.54 13.76 -10.11
N TYR A 177 3.35 15.06 -10.42
CA TYR A 177 2.14 15.56 -11.07
C TYR A 177 2.43 16.67 -12.08
N CYS A 178 1.54 16.87 -13.07
CA CYS A 178 1.63 17.92 -14.09
C CYS A 178 1.13 19.27 -13.58
N SER A 179 0.21 19.28 -12.63
CA SER A 179 -0.43 20.50 -12.13
C SER A 179 -0.86 20.36 -10.67
N GLU A 180 -1.24 21.48 -10.07
CA GLU A 180 -1.77 21.52 -8.72
C GLU A 180 -3.14 20.80 -8.62
N GLU A 181 -3.96 20.92 -9.66
CA GLU A 181 -5.26 20.22 -9.75
C GLU A 181 -5.04 18.71 -9.70
N GLU A 182 -4.09 18.20 -10.48
CA GLU A 182 -3.77 16.76 -10.50
C GLU A 182 -3.20 16.29 -9.15
N ARG A 183 -2.33 17.09 -8.50
CA ARG A 183 -1.81 16.81 -7.15
C ARG A 183 -2.94 16.73 -6.11
N ASN A 184 -3.99 17.50 -6.29
CA ASN A 184 -5.13 17.55 -5.38
C ASN A 184 -6.24 16.54 -5.72
N GLU A 185 -6.19 15.92 -6.90
CA GLU A 185 -7.14 14.88 -7.31
C GLU A 185 -6.92 13.60 -6.51
N ILE A 186 -8.00 12.97 -6.08
CA ILE A 186 -7.95 11.65 -5.45
C ILE A 186 -8.21 10.60 -6.52
N LYS A 187 -7.15 9.95 -6.98
CA LYS A 187 -7.23 8.85 -7.95
C LYS A 187 -7.55 7.55 -7.22
N ILE A 188 -8.78 7.06 -7.35
CA ILE A 188 -9.22 5.79 -6.77
C ILE A 188 -9.37 4.75 -7.88
N LYS A 189 -8.86 3.56 -7.66
CA LYS A 189 -9.11 2.37 -8.49
C LYS A 189 -9.99 1.38 -7.74
N GLU A 190 -10.74 0.60 -8.51
CA GLU A 190 -11.51 -0.53 -8.00
C GLU A 190 -11.20 -1.79 -8.80
N LYS A 191 -10.97 -2.88 -8.11
CA LYS A 191 -10.81 -4.21 -8.68
C LYS A 191 -11.44 -5.23 -7.75
N ASN A 192 -12.20 -6.18 -8.28
CA ASN A 192 -12.84 -7.23 -7.49
C ASN A 192 -13.67 -6.68 -6.31
N ASN A 193 -14.39 -5.57 -6.48
CA ASN A 193 -15.17 -4.85 -5.45
C ASN A 193 -14.33 -4.33 -4.25
N ILE A 194 -13.03 -4.20 -4.41
CA ILE A 194 -12.13 -3.59 -3.44
C ILE A 194 -11.61 -2.29 -4.04
N THR A 195 -11.86 -1.18 -3.35
CA THR A 195 -11.35 0.14 -3.75
C THR A 195 -10.00 0.41 -3.11
N TYR A 196 -9.06 0.97 -3.87
CA TYR A 196 -7.74 1.30 -3.36
C TYR A 196 -7.18 2.58 -3.97
N THR A 197 -6.25 3.19 -3.25
CA THR A 197 -5.43 4.30 -3.74
C THR A 197 -4.03 4.22 -3.16
N MET A 198 -3.12 5.02 -3.72
CA MET A 198 -1.74 5.13 -3.23
C MET A 198 -1.35 6.60 -3.05
N LEU A 199 -0.72 6.90 -1.93
CA LEU A 199 0.07 8.11 -1.72
C LEU A 199 1.56 7.76 -1.87
N ASN A 200 2.36 8.71 -2.35
CA ASN A 200 3.80 8.46 -2.50
C ASN A 200 4.59 9.71 -2.20
N TYR A 201 5.72 9.55 -1.49
CA TYR A 201 6.57 10.62 -0.99
C TYR A 201 8.05 10.25 -1.10
N THR A 202 8.92 11.27 -1.26
CA THR A 202 10.37 11.11 -1.23
C THR A 202 11.01 12.02 -0.19
N TYR A 203 12.11 11.56 0.42
CA TYR A 203 12.89 12.34 1.40
C TYR A 203 13.55 13.59 0.83
N GLY A 204 13.75 13.66 -0.47
CA GLY A 204 14.44 14.79 -1.12
C GLY A 204 14.54 14.62 -2.63
N THR A 205 15.24 15.54 -3.27
CA THR A 205 15.49 15.60 -4.73
C THR A 205 16.97 15.82 -5.05
N ASN A 206 17.88 15.20 -4.28
CA ASN A 206 19.35 15.34 -4.44
C ASN A 206 19.81 16.81 -4.52
N GLY A 207 19.16 17.70 -3.75
CA GLY A 207 19.45 19.14 -3.76
C GLY A 207 18.93 19.89 -4.98
N MET A 208 18.24 19.21 -5.91
CA MET A 208 17.62 19.85 -7.06
C MET A 208 16.41 20.68 -6.63
N LYS A 209 16.31 21.92 -7.12
CA LYS A 209 15.20 22.81 -6.79
C LYS A 209 13.89 22.29 -7.39
N VAL A 210 12.86 22.21 -6.56
CA VAL A 210 11.49 21.97 -6.98
C VAL A 210 10.80 23.32 -7.19
N PRO A 211 10.57 23.76 -8.43
CA PRO A 211 10.07 25.12 -8.71
C PRO A 211 8.58 25.30 -8.38
N ASN A 212 7.81 24.23 -8.27
CA ASN A 212 6.41 24.23 -7.91
C ASN A 212 6.13 23.02 -7.02
N ASP A 213 5.53 23.20 -5.86
CA ASP A 213 5.34 22.18 -4.83
C ASP A 213 4.51 20.98 -5.29
N TYR A 214 3.67 21.16 -6.33
CA TYR A 214 2.89 20.06 -6.89
C TYR A 214 3.72 19.08 -7.73
N LEU A 215 4.89 19.45 -8.24
CA LEU A 215 5.65 18.61 -9.18
C LEU A 215 6.09 17.28 -8.58
N VAL A 216 6.41 17.27 -7.30
CA VAL A 216 6.81 16.08 -6.57
C VAL A 216 6.51 16.22 -5.08
N ASN A 217 6.00 15.18 -4.45
CA ASN A 217 5.79 15.13 -3.02
C ASN A 217 7.12 14.93 -2.30
N VAL A 218 7.79 16.02 -1.98
CA VAL A 218 9.07 16.01 -1.25
C VAL A 218 8.80 16.10 0.24
N TRP A 219 9.47 15.27 0.97
CA TRP A 219 9.55 15.29 2.41
C TRP A 219 10.93 15.87 2.80
N PRO A 220 11.01 17.12 3.22
CA PRO A 220 12.27 17.72 3.61
C PRO A 220 12.74 17.10 4.93
N THR A 221 13.73 16.22 4.87
CA THR A 221 14.43 15.73 6.04
C THR A 221 15.73 16.48 6.22
N ASP A 222 16.04 16.80 7.47
CA ASP A 222 17.39 17.19 7.84
C ASP A 222 18.20 15.93 8.12
N ILE A 223 19.04 15.54 7.17
CA ILE A 223 19.89 14.34 7.26
C ILE A 223 20.77 14.36 8.52
N ASP A 224 21.11 15.55 9.02
CA ASP A 224 21.95 15.71 10.22
C ASP A 224 21.22 15.25 11.51
N ASN A 225 19.89 15.14 11.47
CA ASN A 225 19.06 14.70 12.61
C ASN A 225 18.49 13.28 12.48
N ILE A 226 19.07 12.45 11.63
CA ILE A 226 18.53 11.13 11.23
C ILE A 226 18.18 10.19 12.41
N ASN A 227 18.80 10.39 13.58
CA ASN A 227 18.54 9.60 14.77
C ASN A 227 17.64 10.29 15.81
N ASN A 228 17.09 11.46 15.50
CA ASN A 228 16.25 12.24 16.41
C ASN A 228 15.08 12.91 15.68
N PRO A 229 14.16 12.14 15.07
CA PRO A 229 13.07 12.70 14.27
C PRO A 229 12.16 13.64 15.05
N GLU A 230 11.99 13.44 16.34
CA GLU A 230 11.18 14.29 17.23
C GLU A 230 11.71 15.71 17.40
N LYS A 231 13.01 15.94 17.16
CA LYS A 231 13.67 17.26 17.23
C LYS A 231 13.70 18.00 15.90
N ASP A 232 13.42 17.32 14.81
CA ASP A 232 13.35 17.92 13.49
C ASP A 232 12.02 18.62 13.27
N THR A 233 12.00 19.94 13.39
CA THR A 233 10.77 20.75 13.25
C THR A 233 10.18 20.66 11.84
N LYS A 234 11.01 20.57 10.79
CA LYS A 234 10.54 20.44 9.40
C LYS A 234 9.88 19.08 9.20
N TYR A 235 10.48 18.03 9.74
CA TYR A 235 9.90 16.71 9.73
C TYR A 235 8.54 16.65 10.45
N GLN A 236 8.44 17.28 11.62
CA GLN A 236 7.18 17.33 12.38
C GLN A 236 6.10 18.13 11.64
N GLU A 237 6.45 19.19 10.92
CA GLU A 237 5.51 19.90 10.04
C GLU A 237 5.07 19.04 8.87
N TYR A 238 6.00 18.31 8.30
CA TYR A 238 5.71 17.41 7.21
C TYR A 238 4.76 16.25 7.62
N LYS A 239 4.94 15.69 8.84
CA LYS A 239 3.97 14.71 9.39
C LYS A 239 2.54 15.26 9.40
N LYS A 240 2.36 16.55 9.66
CA LYS A 240 1.03 17.19 9.59
C LYS A 240 0.47 17.20 8.17
N GLN A 241 1.31 17.47 7.17
CA GLN A 241 0.91 17.44 5.77
C GLN A 241 0.53 15.99 5.34
N VAL A 242 1.34 15.01 5.70
CA VAL A 242 1.06 13.59 5.43
C VAL A 242 -0.27 13.18 6.07
N LYS A 243 -0.53 13.61 7.31
CA LYS A 243 -1.81 13.37 7.98
C LYS A 243 -2.98 13.93 7.20
N GLN A 244 -2.89 15.18 6.72
CA GLN A 244 -3.96 15.81 5.93
C GLN A 244 -4.21 15.04 4.63
N ASP A 245 -3.16 14.59 3.95
CA ASP A 245 -3.27 13.79 2.72
C ASP A 245 -3.93 12.43 3.02
N VAL A 246 -3.55 11.76 4.10
CA VAL A 246 -4.15 10.49 4.52
C VAL A 246 -5.63 10.68 4.89
N GLU A 247 -5.96 11.66 5.75
CA GLU A 247 -7.35 11.94 6.17
C GLU A 247 -8.25 12.29 4.98
N LYS A 248 -7.69 12.95 3.95
CA LYS A 248 -8.43 13.30 2.73
C LYS A 248 -8.91 12.06 1.95
N VAL A 249 -8.21 10.93 2.04
CA VAL A 249 -8.46 9.73 1.23
C VAL A 249 -8.93 8.51 2.02
N ARG A 250 -8.56 8.38 3.32
CA ARG A 250 -8.74 7.15 4.10
C ARG A 250 -10.17 6.58 4.08
N ASP A 251 -11.15 7.43 4.33
CA ASP A 251 -12.56 7.01 4.41
C ASP A 251 -13.21 6.74 3.02
N LYS A 252 -12.46 6.98 1.94
CA LYS A 252 -12.97 6.85 0.56
C LYS A 252 -12.58 5.54 -0.10
N VAL A 253 -11.67 4.77 0.52
CA VAL A 253 -11.16 3.53 -0.04
C VAL A 253 -11.20 2.40 0.99
N ASP A 254 -11.23 1.18 0.48
CA ASP A 254 -11.05 -0.01 1.31
C ASP A 254 -9.59 -0.14 1.74
N VAL A 255 -8.66 0.08 0.81
CA VAL A 255 -7.21 -0.09 1.03
C VAL A 255 -6.45 1.20 0.71
N LEU A 256 -5.68 1.67 1.68
CA LEU A 256 -4.75 2.79 1.52
C LEU A 256 -3.31 2.29 1.53
N ILE A 257 -2.61 2.48 0.40
CA ILE A 257 -1.20 2.16 0.22
C ILE A 257 -0.40 3.46 0.34
N VAL A 258 0.72 3.43 1.04
CA VAL A 258 1.68 4.54 1.07
C VAL A 258 3.05 4.03 0.61
N ALA A 259 3.54 4.58 -0.51
CA ALA A 259 4.89 4.32 -0.98
C ALA A 259 5.85 5.40 -0.46
N MET A 260 6.95 4.98 0.16
CA MET A 260 7.93 5.87 0.78
C MET A 260 9.31 5.65 0.16
N HIS A 261 9.86 6.69 -0.45
CA HIS A 261 11.23 6.71 -0.93
C HIS A 261 12.11 7.37 0.12
N TRP A 262 12.74 6.56 1.00
CA TRP A 262 13.28 7.01 2.29
C TRP A 262 14.54 6.27 2.73
N GLY A 263 15.06 6.63 3.89
CA GLY A 263 16.18 5.94 4.54
C GLY A 263 17.55 6.37 4.02
N VAL A 264 18.51 5.49 4.23
CA VAL A 264 19.92 5.69 3.86
C VAL A 264 20.37 4.60 2.91
N GLU A 265 20.99 5.02 1.79
CA GLU A 265 21.52 4.09 0.80
C GLU A 265 22.44 3.03 1.43
N TYR A 266 22.32 1.81 0.93
CA TYR A 266 23.17 0.65 1.24
C TYR A 266 23.13 0.18 2.71
N THR A 267 22.06 0.53 3.44
CA THR A 267 21.85 0.17 4.85
C THR A 267 20.66 -0.77 4.99
N HIS A 268 20.89 -1.96 5.60
CA HIS A 268 19.82 -2.95 5.81
C HIS A 268 18.95 -2.67 7.04
N ASP A 269 19.36 -1.79 7.92
CA ASP A 269 18.61 -1.44 9.12
C ASP A 269 17.83 -0.14 8.87
N PRO A 270 16.50 -0.14 9.07
CA PRO A 270 15.72 1.07 8.98
C PRO A 270 16.19 2.13 9.99
N THR A 271 16.27 3.38 9.54
CA THR A 271 16.58 4.53 10.38
C THR A 271 15.46 4.83 11.36
N GLU A 272 15.73 5.66 12.36
CA GLU A 272 14.68 6.09 13.31
C GLU A 272 13.57 6.92 12.61
N TYR A 273 13.88 7.67 11.54
CA TYR A 273 12.85 8.33 10.72
C TYR A 273 11.93 7.34 10.01
N GLU A 274 12.48 6.27 9.43
CA GLU A 274 11.68 5.23 8.77
C GLU A 274 10.74 4.56 9.78
N LYS A 275 11.25 4.21 10.96
CA LYS A 275 10.46 3.57 12.04
C LYS A 275 9.38 4.51 12.59
N ASP A 276 9.71 5.78 12.84
CA ASP A 276 8.77 6.77 13.34
C ASP A 276 7.66 7.06 12.32
N MET A 277 8.03 7.25 11.04
CA MET A 277 7.04 7.48 9.98
C MET A 277 6.16 6.25 9.74
N ALA A 278 6.74 5.04 9.74
CA ALA A 278 5.96 3.80 9.61
C ALA A 278 4.92 3.67 10.73
N SER A 279 5.34 3.90 11.98
CA SER A 279 4.44 3.89 13.14
C SER A 279 3.37 4.98 13.05
N TYR A 280 3.76 6.16 12.57
CA TYR A 280 2.81 7.25 12.39
C TYR A 280 1.76 6.96 11.32
N LEU A 281 2.18 6.46 10.15
CA LEU A 281 1.26 6.06 9.08
C LEU A 281 0.32 4.92 9.52
N ALA A 282 0.83 3.94 10.26
CA ALA A 282 0.01 2.88 10.87
C ALA A 282 -1.07 3.46 11.80
N SER A 283 -0.70 4.43 12.64
CA SER A 283 -1.64 5.12 13.54
C SER A 283 -2.73 5.92 12.81
N LEU A 284 -2.49 6.29 11.56
CA LEU A 284 -3.45 6.98 10.67
C LEU A 284 -4.33 5.98 9.87
N GLY A 285 -4.15 4.67 10.06
CA GLY A 285 -4.94 3.63 9.40
C GLY A 285 -4.50 3.33 7.98
N VAL A 286 -3.23 3.50 7.63
CA VAL A 286 -2.64 2.99 6.40
C VAL A 286 -2.57 1.47 6.47
N ASP A 287 -2.95 0.77 5.39
CA ASP A 287 -2.98 -0.70 5.37
C ASP A 287 -1.64 -1.31 4.94
N LEU A 288 -0.95 -0.67 3.97
CA LEU A 288 0.30 -1.15 3.41
C LEU A 288 1.30 0.00 3.20
N ILE A 289 2.51 -0.16 3.72
CA ILE A 289 3.64 0.75 3.49
C ILE A 289 4.69 0.03 2.65
N ILE A 290 5.11 0.63 1.53
CA ILE A 290 6.12 0.09 0.62
C ILE A 290 7.30 1.07 0.55
N GLY A 291 8.42 0.65 1.11
CA GLY A 291 9.67 1.42 1.12
C GLY A 291 10.60 1.10 -0.04
N THR A 292 11.33 2.14 -0.49
CA THR A 292 12.33 2.11 -1.56
C THR A 292 13.42 3.15 -1.27
N HIS A 293 14.46 3.27 -2.07
CA HIS A 293 15.62 4.15 -1.96
C HIS A 293 16.89 3.50 -1.36
N PRO A 294 16.88 2.67 -0.30
CA PRO A 294 18.14 2.14 0.22
C PRO A 294 18.94 1.31 -0.78
N HIS A 295 18.37 0.93 -1.93
CA HIS A 295 18.97 0.06 -2.95
C HIS A 295 19.37 -1.32 -2.45
N VAL A 296 19.00 -1.64 -1.23
CA VAL A 296 19.19 -2.92 -0.56
C VAL A 296 17.90 -3.30 0.16
N ILE A 297 17.68 -4.57 0.34
CA ILE A 297 16.54 -5.09 1.10
C ILE A 297 16.62 -4.61 2.55
N GLN A 298 15.51 -4.19 3.10
CA GLN A 298 15.32 -3.98 4.53
C GLN A 298 14.20 -4.89 5.05
N PRO A 299 13.99 -5.02 6.37
CA PRO A 299 13.01 -5.94 6.95
C PRO A 299 11.58 -5.71 6.48
N VAL A 300 10.80 -6.78 6.53
CA VAL A 300 9.34 -6.77 6.40
C VAL A 300 8.75 -7.10 7.75
N THR A 301 7.74 -6.35 8.19
CA THR A 301 7.13 -6.54 9.51
C THR A 301 5.71 -5.98 9.57
N TRP A 302 5.03 -6.25 10.67
CA TRP A 302 3.74 -5.66 10.98
C TRP A 302 3.88 -4.60 12.06
N ILE A 303 3.17 -3.49 11.89
CA ILE A 303 2.91 -2.50 12.95
C ILE A 303 1.39 -2.46 13.11
N ASP A 304 0.89 -3.02 14.20
CA ASP A 304 -0.54 -3.30 14.40
C ASP A 304 -1.14 -4.08 13.21
N ASN A 305 -2.04 -3.47 12.44
CA ASN A 305 -2.65 -4.08 11.25
C ASN A 305 -2.00 -3.61 9.93
N THR A 306 -0.95 -2.82 9.98
CA THR A 306 -0.25 -2.29 8.81
C THR A 306 0.92 -3.18 8.45
N LEU A 307 0.93 -3.69 7.21
CA LEU A 307 2.12 -4.35 6.68
C LEU A 307 3.15 -3.30 6.25
N VAL A 308 4.37 -3.42 6.75
CA VAL A 308 5.49 -2.52 6.45
C VAL A 308 6.60 -3.28 5.76
N ILE A 309 6.88 -2.91 4.52
CA ILE A 309 8.05 -3.34 3.76
C ILE A 309 9.01 -2.15 3.78
N TYR A 310 10.05 -2.18 4.62
CA TYR A 310 10.93 -1.02 4.77
C TYR A 310 11.74 -0.71 3.51
N SER A 311 12.23 -1.73 2.80
CA SER A 311 12.81 -1.54 1.45
C SER A 311 12.77 -2.82 0.63
N LEU A 312 12.32 -2.68 -0.61
CA LEU A 312 12.35 -3.76 -1.61
C LEU A 312 13.74 -3.89 -2.28
N GLY A 313 14.66 -2.91 -2.09
CA GLY A 313 15.92 -2.86 -2.80
C GLY A 313 15.77 -2.65 -4.30
N ASN A 314 16.84 -2.92 -5.06
CA ASN A 314 16.84 -2.77 -6.52
C ASN A 314 16.02 -3.86 -7.22
N PHE A 315 15.24 -3.46 -8.21
CA PHE A 315 14.61 -4.35 -9.17
C PHE A 315 15.48 -4.51 -10.43
N LEU A 316 15.74 -3.42 -11.14
CA LEU A 316 16.59 -3.39 -12.33
C LEU A 316 17.57 -2.20 -12.24
N SER A 317 18.85 -2.48 -12.09
CA SER A 317 19.87 -1.45 -11.94
C SER A 317 21.24 -1.95 -12.46
N ALA A 318 22.19 -1.03 -12.62
CA ALA A 318 23.59 -1.38 -12.89
C ALA A 318 24.51 -1.13 -11.69
N GLN A 319 23.98 -1.04 -10.48
CA GLN A 319 24.79 -1.06 -9.27
C GLN A 319 25.38 -2.46 -9.07
N TYR A 320 26.68 -2.57 -8.80
CA TYR A 320 27.37 -3.85 -8.84
C TYR A 320 28.17 -4.15 -7.57
N GLN A 321 28.32 -5.44 -7.30
CA GLN A 321 28.89 -5.94 -6.05
C GLN A 321 30.36 -5.57 -5.78
N ASN A 322 31.12 -5.12 -6.77
CA ASN A 322 32.52 -4.75 -6.58
C ASN A 322 32.70 -3.27 -6.14
N GLN A 323 31.63 -2.51 -6.06
CA GLN A 323 31.65 -1.21 -5.40
C GLN A 323 31.80 -1.42 -3.89
N SER A 324 32.57 -0.57 -3.23
CA SER A 324 32.76 -0.66 -1.78
C SER A 324 31.48 -0.63 -0.97
N THR A 325 30.47 0.04 -1.51
CA THR A 325 29.11 0.18 -0.94
C THR A 325 28.17 -1.00 -1.26
N CYS A 326 28.47 -1.80 -2.29
CA CYS A 326 27.62 -2.87 -2.81
C CYS A 326 28.18 -4.29 -2.61
N THR A 327 29.00 -4.50 -1.59
CA THR A 327 29.59 -5.82 -1.28
C THR A 327 28.53 -6.89 -0.98
N ASN A 328 28.90 -8.17 -1.10
CA ASN A 328 28.07 -9.32 -0.77
C ASN A 328 26.71 -9.37 -1.51
N TYR A 329 26.68 -8.95 -2.76
CA TYR A 329 25.48 -8.94 -3.63
C TYR A 329 24.31 -8.06 -3.14
N LYS A 330 24.51 -7.18 -2.14
CA LYS A 330 23.40 -6.47 -1.53
C LYS A 330 22.65 -5.53 -2.50
N CYS A 331 23.36 -4.89 -3.44
CA CYS A 331 22.72 -4.02 -4.43
C CYS A 331 22.16 -4.77 -5.65
N THR A 332 22.54 -6.04 -5.81
CA THR A 332 22.03 -6.91 -6.88
C THR A 332 21.00 -7.92 -6.39
N THR A 333 20.70 -7.92 -5.10
CA THR A 333 19.63 -8.73 -4.51
C THR A 333 18.49 -7.80 -4.11
N GLY A 334 17.34 -7.98 -4.72
CA GLY A 334 16.11 -7.27 -4.42
C GLY A 334 15.05 -8.21 -3.82
N LEU A 335 13.92 -7.63 -3.46
CA LEU A 335 12.77 -8.33 -2.91
C LEU A 335 11.56 -8.16 -3.81
N MET A 336 10.86 -9.25 -4.06
CA MET A 336 9.54 -9.29 -4.65
C MET A 336 8.58 -9.76 -3.55
N ALA A 337 7.72 -8.85 -3.08
CA ALA A 337 6.77 -9.15 -2.03
C ALA A 337 5.37 -9.30 -2.61
N SER A 338 4.66 -10.35 -2.26
CA SER A 338 3.28 -10.56 -2.68
C SER A 338 2.36 -10.79 -1.49
N LEU A 339 1.08 -10.46 -1.67
CA LEU A 339 0.06 -10.54 -0.63
C LEU A 339 -1.34 -10.66 -1.24
N LYS A 340 -2.29 -11.06 -0.41
CA LYS A 340 -3.71 -10.94 -0.69
C LYS A 340 -4.35 -9.89 0.21
N ILE A 341 -5.33 -9.19 -0.34
CA ILE A 341 -6.20 -8.28 0.37
C ILE A 341 -7.58 -8.91 0.36
N GLU A 342 -8.13 -9.19 1.53
CA GLU A 342 -9.44 -9.79 1.71
C GLU A 342 -10.41 -8.76 2.27
N LYS A 343 -11.61 -8.68 1.66
CA LYS A 343 -12.71 -7.85 2.10
C LYS A 343 -13.91 -8.73 2.42
N ASP A 344 -14.29 -8.75 3.70
CA ASP A 344 -15.48 -9.43 4.18
C ASP A 344 -16.57 -8.42 4.51
N ILE A 345 -17.81 -8.69 4.04
CA ILE A 345 -18.99 -7.91 4.38
C ILE A 345 -20.01 -8.86 5.02
N LYS A 346 -20.49 -8.52 6.20
CA LYS A 346 -21.56 -9.23 6.92
C LYS A 346 -22.60 -8.22 7.42
N GLY A 347 -23.71 -8.14 6.72
CA GLY A 347 -24.73 -7.13 6.99
C GLY A 347 -24.18 -5.71 6.77
N LYS A 348 -23.93 -4.98 7.85
CA LYS A 348 -23.32 -3.62 7.81
C LYS A 348 -21.85 -3.60 8.21
N GLU A 349 -21.33 -4.70 8.71
CA GLU A 349 -19.95 -4.82 9.12
C GLU A 349 -19.07 -5.10 7.89
N LYS A 350 -17.98 -4.33 7.79
CA LYS A 350 -16.94 -4.48 6.76
C LYS A 350 -15.59 -4.66 7.44
N SER A 351 -14.81 -5.64 7.01
CA SER A 351 -13.42 -5.81 7.42
C SER A 351 -12.50 -5.95 6.22
N ILE A 352 -11.31 -5.39 6.34
CA ILE A 352 -10.22 -5.52 5.36
C ILE A 352 -9.05 -6.18 6.08
N LYS A 353 -8.42 -7.15 5.42
CA LYS A 353 -7.23 -7.84 5.95
C LYS A 353 -6.23 -8.07 4.84
N ILE A 354 -4.96 -7.89 5.18
CA ILE A 354 -3.85 -8.36 4.36
C ILE A 354 -3.47 -9.76 4.86
N THR A 355 -3.39 -10.71 3.93
CA THR A 355 -3.08 -12.12 4.21
C THR A 355 -2.08 -12.67 3.20
N ASN A 356 -1.60 -13.90 3.39
CA ASN A 356 -0.72 -14.60 2.45
C ASN A 356 0.48 -13.75 1.99
N VAL A 357 1.15 -13.10 2.96
CA VAL A 357 2.35 -12.32 2.66
C VAL A 357 3.49 -13.27 2.35
N GLU A 358 4.01 -13.20 1.13
CA GLU A 358 5.16 -13.97 0.66
C GLU A 358 6.26 -13.03 0.18
N ASN A 359 7.49 -13.31 0.56
CA ASN A 359 8.67 -12.56 0.19
C ASN A 359 9.60 -13.45 -0.63
N GLU A 360 9.83 -13.11 -1.88
CA GLU A 360 10.75 -13.84 -2.75
C GLU A 360 11.96 -12.97 -3.09
N LEU A 361 13.16 -13.47 -2.90
CA LEU A 361 14.37 -12.79 -3.33
C LEU A 361 14.48 -12.82 -4.86
N ILE A 362 14.95 -11.73 -5.44
CA ILE A 362 15.27 -11.61 -6.86
C ILE A 362 16.73 -11.21 -7.05
N TYR A 363 17.35 -11.69 -8.10
CA TYR A 363 18.72 -11.35 -8.47
C TYR A 363 18.73 -10.52 -9.75
N ASN A 364 19.25 -9.29 -9.65
CA ASN A 364 19.50 -8.42 -10.79
C ASN A 364 20.86 -8.75 -11.39
N TYR A 365 20.85 -9.65 -12.38
CA TYR A 365 22.05 -10.09 -13.08
C TYR A 365 22.39 -9.17 -14.24
N TYR A 366 23.68 -9.02 -14.48
CA TYR A 366 24.28 -8.59 -15.73
C TYR A 366 25.75 -9.01 -15.78
N ASN A 367 26.32 -9.11 -16.97
CA ASN A 367 27.74 -9.38 -17.16
C ASN A 367 28.53 -8.09 -16.85
N GLN A 368 29.23 -8.07 -15.72
CA GLN A 368 29.95 -6.90 -15.22
C GLN A 368 31.14 -6.47 -16.10
N SER A 369 31.73 -7.40 -16.89
CA SER A 369 32.84 -7.08 -17.80
C SER A 369 32.34 -6.34 -19.05
N THR A 370 31.15 -6.65 -19.52
CA THR A 370 30.56 -6.09 -20.75
C THR A 370 29.46 -5.07 -20.49
N TRP A 371 28.92 -5.02 -19.28
CA TRP A 371 27.75 -4.23 -18.89
C TRP A 371 26.55 -4.51 -19.77
N ARG A 372 26.28 -5.81 -20.02
CA ARG A 372 25.24 -6.34 -20.92
C ARG A 372 24.58 -7.57 -20.35
N GLY A 373 23.48 -7.95 -20.97
CA GLY A 373 22.74 -9.15 -20.62
C GLY A 373 21.99 -9.03 -19.31
N PHE A 374 21.42 -7.84 -19.06
CA PHE A 374 20.60 -7.60 -17.87
C PHE A 374 19.43 -8.57 -17.81
N LYS A 375 19.22 -9.15 -16.63
CA LYS A 375 18.16 -10.11 -16.38
C LYS A 375 17.79 -10.08 -14.90
N VAL A 376 16.50 -10.00 -14.60
CA VAL A 376 15.98 -10.17 -13.23
C VAL A 376 15.53 -11.62 -13.06
N ILE A 377 16.09 -12.32 -12.07
CA ILE A 377 15.91 -13.75 -11.86
C ILE A 377 15.40 -14.02 -10.45
N PRO A 378 14.18 -14.57 -10.27
CA PRO A 378 13.72 -15.02 -8.97
C PRO A 378 14.58 -16.14 -8.40
N PHE A 379 14.80 -16.18 -7.09
CA PHE A 379 15.57 -17.24 -6.45
C PHE A 379 14.89 -18.63 -6.51
N SER A 380 13.59 -18.67 -6.76
CA SER A 380 12.88 -19.91 -7.05
C SER A 380 13.03 -20.39 -8.51
N ASN A 381 13.59 -19.55 -9.40
CA ASN A 381 13.82 -19.93 -10.79
C ASN A 381 15.13 -20.74 -10.92
N PRO A 382 15.12 -21.94 -11.56
CA PRO A 382 16.32 -22.76 -11.74
C PRO A 382 17.49 -22.06 -12.45
N GLU A 383 17.24 -21.03 -13.25
CA GLU A 383 18.30 -20.25 -13.91
C GLU A 383 19.24 -19.58 -12.89
N ILE A 384 18.79 -19.32 -11.65
CA ILE A 384 19.62 -18.70 -10.62
C ILE A 384 20.94 -19.44 -10.39
N LYS A 385 20.95 -20.77 -10.54
CA LYS A 385 22.15 -21.61 -10.39
C LYS A 385 23.24 -21.26 -11.42
N THR A 386 22.84 -20.86 -12.62
CA THR A 386 23.74 -20.48 -13.70
C THR A 386 24.32 -19.07 -13.49
N TYR A 387 23.48 -18.15 -13.05
CA TYR A 387 23.85 -16.71 -12.96
C TYR A 387 24.41 -16.31 -11.61
N LEU A 388 24.10 -17.05 -10.53
CA LEU A 388 24.59 -16.81 -9.19
C LEU A 388 24.99 -18.15 -8.51
N PRO A 389 26.18 -18.71 -8.77
CA PRO A 389 26.60 -19.99 -8.18
C PRO A 389 26.53 -20.04 -6.65
N SER A 390 26.70 -18.88 -6.00
CA SER A 390 26.59 -18.72 -4.53
C SER A 390 25.15 -18.46 -4.03
N TYR A 391 24.13 -18.71 -4.85
CA TYR A 391 22.74 -18.32 -4.55
C TYR A 391 22.22 -18.80 -3.17
N LYS A 392 22.58 -20.01 -2.74
CA LYS A 392 22.17 -20.53 -1.41
C LYS A 392 22.71 -19.70 -0.26
N SER A 393 23.98 -19.29 -0.33
CA SER A 393 24.59 -18.44 0.69
C SER A 393 23.97 -17.03 0.69
N VAL A 394 23.77 -16.46 -0.50
CA VAL A 394 23.12 -15.17 -0.68
C VAL A 394 21.67 -15.22 -0.18
N TYR A 395 20.93 -16.28 -0.51
CA TYR A 395 19.58 -16.50 -0.02
C TYR A 395 19.52 -16.49 1.51
N ASN A 396 20.36 -17.29 2.19
CA ASN A 396 20.35 -17.36 3.66
C ASN A 396 20.66 -15.98 4.28
N THR A 397 21.62 -15.25 3.73
CA THR A 397 21.97 -13.90 4.22
C THR A 397 20.78 -12.94 4.13
N TYR A 398 20.08 -12.90 3.01
CA TYR A 398 19.00 -11.92 2.81
C TYR A 398 17.64 -12.38 3.34
N LYS A 399 17.41 -13.66 3.51
CA LYS A 399 16.31 -14.21 4.31
C LYS A 399 16.35 -13.65 5.75
N GLU A 400 17.55 -13.68 6.38
CA GLU A 400 17.76 -13.11 7.72
C GLU A 400 17.49 -11.59 7.76
N VAL A 401 17.79 -10.86 6.69
CA VAL A 401 17.48 -9.42 6.61
C VAL A 401 15.98 -9.20 6.58
N VAL A 402 15.24 -9.92 5.73
CA VAL A 402 13.77 -9.82 5.65
C VAL A 402 13.13 -10.11 7.00
N GLN A 403 13.62 -11.12 7.71
CA GLN A 403 13.09 -11.62 8.99
C GLN A 403 13.60 -10.87 10.23
N ARG A 404 14.45 -9.86 10.07
CA ARG A 404 15.16 -9.21 11.19
C ARG A 404 14.25 -8.59 12.24
N LEU A 405 13.09 -8.04 11.86
CA LEU A 405 12.10 -7.44 12.77
C LEU A 405 10.91 -8.37 13.06
N ASP A 406 10.69 -9.39 12.23
CA ASP A 406 9.67 -10.40 12.43
C ASP A 406 10.17 -11.77 11.91
N SER A 407 10.59 -12.62 12.82
CA SER A 407 11.14 -13.95 12.50
C SER A 407 10.10 -14.91 11.87
N ASN A 408 8.81 -14.59 11.96
CA ASN A 408 7.73 -15.38 11.35
C ASN A 408 7.41 -14.93 9.92
N MET A 409 8.05 -13.86 9.45
CA MET A 409 7.82 -13.38 8.08
C MET A 409 8.24 -14.47 7.08
N TYR A 410 7.30 -14.91 6.26
CA TYR A 410 7.56 -15.96 5.28
C TYR A 410 8.48 -15.46 4.17
N VAL A 411 9.52 -16.21 3.87
CA VAL A 411 10.40 -16.01 2.72
C VAL A 411 10.39 -17.28 1.90
N LYS A 412 9.97 -17.14 0.62
CA LYS A 412 9.85 -18.25 -0.32
C LYS A 412 11.20 -18.92 -0.53
N GLU A 413 11.22 -20.24 -0.44
CA GLU A 413 12.46 -21.01 -0.55
C GLU A 413 13.09 -20.89 -1.95
N THR A 414 14.41 -20.88 -1.98
CA THR A 414 15.16 -20.94 -3.23
C THR A 414 15.11 -22.36 -3.81
N VAL A 415 15.50 -22.49 -5.09
CA VAL A 415 15.66 -23.82 -5.71
C VAL A 415 16.64 -24.71 -4.95
N GLU A 416 16.38 -26.01 -4.92
CA GLU A 416 17.25 -27.03 -4.32
C GLU A 416 18.60 -27.20 -5.03
#